data_702c54fd046f0bd2ae55d8996097e58a
#
_entry.id   702c54fd046f0bd2ae55d8996097e58a
#
_cell.length_a   1.000
_cell.length_b   1.000
_cell.length_c   1.000
_cell.angle_alpha   90.00
_cell.angle_beta   90.00
_cell.angle_gamma   90.00
#
_symmetry.space_group_name_H-M   'P 1'
#
loop_
_entity.id
_entity.type
_entity.pdbx_description
1 polymer ?
#
loop_
_entity_poly.entity_id
_entity_poly.type
_entity_poly.pdbx_seq_one_letter_code
_entity_poly.pdbx_strand_id
1 'polypeptide(L)'
;MRELLEIQRPEQLKALGHPLRLRVLETLGGGDGEELTNRELANRLNVDPGHLHFHVRMLLSAGLIELVDRSGGREKPYRAVARHVRVAPELMATGAANDARAAMLDQVRQGWAEFASTGTFRSAQLNVRLDPGQVRELFRQFVEQAAELEDESKDPLLITFFSHPHPTVSEAA
;
A
#
# COMPACT_ATOMS: atom_id res chain seq x y z
N MET A 1 4.21 -8.46 14.26
CA MET A 1 3.73 -7.41 13.32
C MET A 1 2.51 -6.73 13.94
N ARG A 2 2.33 -5.41 13.76
CA ARG A 2 1.14 -4.66 14.22
C ARG A 2 0.03 -4.83 13.18
N GLU A 3 -1.22 -4.68 13.60
CA GLU A 3 -2.36 -4.69 12.66
C GLU A 3 -2.38 -3.44 11.78
N LEU A 4 -2.21 -2.27 12.39
CA LEU A 4 -2.26 -0.98 11.70
C LEU A 4 -1.11 -0.07 12.14
N LEU A 5 -0.47 0.58 11.18
CA LEU A 5 0.47 1.68 11.39
C LEU A 5 -0.11 2.97 10.82
N GLU A 6 -0.23 4.01 11.65
CA GLU A 6 -0.56 5.33 11.19
C GLU A 6 0.70 6.10 10.77
N ILE A 7 0.73 6.52 9.52
CA ILE A 7 1.77 7.36 8.95
C ILE A 7 1.54 8.80 9.40
N GLN A 8 2.41 9.29 10.28
CA GLN A 8 2.33 10.63 10.88
C GLN A 8 3.53 11.52 10.50
N ARG A 9 4.54 10.96 9.84
CA ARG A 9 5.77 11.68 9.49
C ARG A 9 5.92 11.81 7.97
N PRO A 10 6.32 12.99 7.45
CA PRO A 10 6.54 13.20 6.02
C PRO A 10 7.53 12.21 5.39
N GLU A 11 8.58 11.78 6.12
CA GLU A 11 9.56 10.80 5.65
C GLU A 11 8.94 9.43 5.39
N GLN A 12 8.00 9.01 6.24
CA GLN A 12 7.23 7.77 6.04
C GLN A 12 6.37 7.87 4.78
N LEU A 13 5.67 9.00 4.62
CA LEU A 13 4.84 9.24 3.45
C LEU A 13 5.68 9.28 2.17
N LYS A 14 6.84 9.93 2.19
CA LYS A 14 7.80 9.94 1.08
C LYS A 14 8.28 8.52 0.74
N ALA A 15 8.46 7.66 1.74
CA ALA A 15 8.83 6.27 1.51
C ALA A 15 7.74 5.48 0.78
N LEU A 16 6.46 5.86 0.88
CA LEU A 16 5.35 5.27 0.11
C LEU A 16 5.26 5.79 -1.34
N GLY A 17 5.95 6.87 -1.68
CA GLY A 17 5.86 7.52 -2.99
C GLY A 17 6.62 6.81 -4.12
N HIS A 18 6.61 5.47 -4.16
CA HIS A 18 7.22 4.70 -5.26
C HIS A 18 6.56 3.32 -5.40
N PRO A 19 6.11 2.91 -6.60
CA PRO A 19 5.39 1.66 -6.81
C PRO A 19 6.12 0.42 -6.29
N LEU A 20 7.43 0.31 -6.52
CA LEU A 20 8.21 -0.84 -6.05
C LEU A 20 8.24 -0.93 -4.51
N ARG A 21 8.25 0.21 -3.79
CA ARG A 21 8.21 0.20 -2.33
C ARG A 21 6.86 -0.23 -1.79
N LEU A 22 5.77 0.13 -2.45
CA LEU A 22 4.43 -0.37 -2.11
C LEU A 22 4.36 -1.88 -2.30
N ARG A 23 4.85 -2.41 -3.43
CA ARG A 23 4.92 -3.86 -3.70
C ARG A 23 5.76 -4.62 -2.65
N VAL A 24 6.88 -4.03 -2.18
CA VAL A 24 7.68 -4.63 -1.08
C VAL A 24 6.86 -4.72 0.19
N LEU A 25 6.14 -3.65 0.56
CA LEU A 25 5.29 -3.64 1.76
C LEU A 25 4.15 -4.65 1.66
N GLU A 26 3.50 -4.75 0.51
CA GLU A 26 2.45 -5.73 0.23
C GLU A 26 2.96 -7.16 0.37
N THR A 27 4.14 -7.43 -0.24
CA THR A 27 4.76 -8.77 -0.15
C THR A 27 5.10 -9.16 1.28
N LEU A 28 5.65 -8.22 2.07
CA LEU A 28 6.02 -8.49 3.47
C LEU A 28 4.84 -8.43 4.44
N GLY A 29 3.76 -7.73 4.09
CA GLY A 29 2.55 -7.55 4.92
C GLY A 29 1.46 -8.59 4.67
N GLY A 30 1.57 -9.40 3.61
CA GLY A 30 0.57 -10.40 3.25
C GLY A 30 0.51 -11.55 4.26
N GLY A 31 -0.66 -12.14 4.44
CA GLY A 31 -0.89 -13.24 5.37
C GLY A 31 -0.45 -12.92 6.80
N ASP A 32 0.20 -13.87 7.47
CA ASP A 32 0.78 -13.70 8.82
C ASP A 32 2.04 -12.82 8.86
N GLY A 33 2.42 -12.23 7.73
CA GLY A 33 3.64 -11.46 7.57
C GLY A 33 4.84 -12.33 7.19
N GLU A 34 5.37 -12.06 6.01
CA GLU A 34 6.53 -12.80 5.52
C GLU A 34 7.85 -12.17 5.98
N GLU A 35 8.81 -13.03 6.26
CA GLU A 35 10.19 -12.65 6.59
C GLU A 35 11.09 -13.04 5.43
N LEU A 36 11.46 -12.06 4.58
CA LEU A 36 12.21 -12.28 3.35
C LEU A 36 13.51 -11.47 3.34
N THR A 37 14.58 -12.11 2.90
CA THR A 37 15.85 -11.42 2.59
C THR A 37 15.70 -10.55 1.34
N ASN A 38 16.67 -9.64 1.13
CA ASN A 38 16.66 -8.81 -0.09
C ASN A 38 16.63 -9.66 -1.38
N ARG A 39 17.32 -10.80 -1.38
CA ARG A 39 17.36 -11.71 -2.54
C ARG A 39 16.01 -12.40 -2.79
N GLU A 40 15.37 -12.89 -1.74
CA GLU A 40 14.06 -13.54 -1.83
C GLU A 40 12.99 -12.56 -2.30
N LEU A 41 12.98 -11.32 -1.75
CA LEU A 41 12.13 -10.24 -2.22
C LEU A 41 12.37 -9.89 -3.69
N ALA A 42 13.64 -9.77 -4.10
CA ALA A 42 14.00 -9.46 -5.48
C ALA A 42 13.51 -10.53 -6.46
N ASN A 43 13.67 -11.81 -6.08
CA ASN A 43 13.18 -12.94 -6.88
C ASN A 43 11.64 -12.90 -6.99
N ARG A 44 10.92 -12.70 -5.87
CA ARG A 44 9.46 -12.68 -5.85
C ARG A 44 8.89 -11.50 -6.67
N LEU A 45 9.53 -10.33 -6.59
CA LEU A 45 9.12 -9.13 -7.30
C LEU A 45 9.64 -9.06 -8.75
N ASN A 46 10.47 -10.03 -9.15
CA ASN A 46 11.14 -10.08 -10.45
C ASN A 46 11.91 -8.80 -10.77
N VAL A 47 12.76 -8.36 -9.83
CA VAL A 47 13.61 -7.18 -9.96
C VAL A 47 15.06 -7.49 -9.61
N ASP A 48 15.99 -6.65 -10.06
CA ASP A 48 17.40 -6.78 -9.69
C ASP A 48 17.61 -6.53 -8.18
N PRO A 49 18.35 -7.42 -7.46
CA PRO A 49 18.57 -7.28 -6.01
C PRO A 49 19.33 -5.99 -5.63
N GLY A 50 20.24 -5.51 -6.47
CA GLY A 50 20.98 -4.25 -6.22
C GLY A 50 20.06 -3.04 -6.33
N HIS A 51 19.18 -3.04 -7.34
CA HIS A 51 18.16 -2.02 -7.49
C HIS A 51 17.18 -2.03 -6.30
N LEU A 52 16.70 -3.21 -5.90
CA LEU A 52 15.79 -3.37 -4.78
C LEU A 52 16.39 -2.89 -3.45
N HIS A 53 17.67 -3.12 -3.23
CA HIS A 53 18.35 -2.77 -1.98
C HIS A 53 18.18 -1.31 -1.59
N PHE A 54 18.21 -0.38 -2.54
CA PHE A 54 17.97 1.05 -2.28
C PHE A 54 16.55 1.28 -1.72
N HIS A 55 15.54 0.65 -2.32
CA HIS A 55 14.13 0.78 -1.90
C HIS A 55 13.88 0.19 -0.52
N VAL A 56 14.43 -0.99 -0.26
CA VAL A 56 14.36 -1.65 1.05
C VAL A 56 15.01 -0.78 2.14
N ARG A 57 16.18 -0.20 1.88
CA ARG A 57 16.82 0.72 2.83
C ARG A 57 15.98 1.96 3.13
N MET A 58 15.29 2.53 2.14
CA MET A 58 14.38 3.65 2.37
C MET A 58 13.21 3.27 3.27
N LEU A 59 12.61 2.10 3.05
CA LEU A 59 11.53 1.58 3.90
C LEU A 59 12.01 1.31 5.33
N LEU A 60 13.20 0.73 5.47
CA LEU A 60 13.82 0.46 6.77
C LEU A 60 14.10 1.76 7.54
N SER A 61 14.69 2.76 6.89
CA SER A 61 14.98 4.06 7.52
C SER A 61 13.72 4.84 7.90
N ALA A 62 12.63 4.64 7.16
CA ALA A 62 11.32 5.21 7.47
C ALA A 62 10.59 4.46 8.61
N GLY A 63 11.09 3.27 9.01
CA GLY A 63 10.47 2.43 10.02
C GLY A 63 9.17 1.77 9.56
N LEU A 64 9.05 1.47 8.26
CA LEU A 64 7.93 0.75 7.67
C LEU A 64 8.19 -0.76 7.60
N ILE A 65 9.46 -1.14 7.56
CA ILE A 65 9.95 -2.51 7.72
C ILE A 65 11.02 -2.56 8.78
N GLU A 66 11.32 -3.74 9.29
CA GLU A 66 12.37 -3.99 10.27
C GLU A 66 13.19 -5.21 9.88
N LEU A 67 14.43 -5.29 10.41
CA LEU A 67 15.27 -6.47 10.28
C LEU A 67 14.88 -7.48 11.35
N VAL A 68 14.74 -8.73 10.96
CA VAL A 68 14.53 -9.84 11.90
C VAL A 68 15.85 -10.50 12.21
N ASP A 69 16.12 -10.69 13.48
CA ASP A 69 17.34 -11.34 13.94
C ASP A 69 17.12 -12.86 13.99
N ARG A 70 17.47 -13.53 12.88
CA ARG A 70 17.56 -15.00 12.86
C ARG A 70 18.98 -15.43 13.17
N SER A 71 19.17 -16.16 14.26
CA SER A 71 20.47 -16.74 14.61
C SER A 71 20.98 -17.66 13.50
N GLY A 72 22.10 -17.29 12.84
CA GLY A 72 22.87 -18.16 11.95
C GLY A 72 22.86 -17.84 10.45
N GLY A 73 22.15 -16.81 9.99
CA GLY A 73 22.15 -16.41 8.58
C GLY A 73 23.12 -15.26 8.27
N ARG A 74 23.76 -15.32 7.09
CA ARG A 74 24.63 -14.22 6.61
C ARG A 74 23.81 -13.00 6.16
N GLU A 75 22.59 -13.21 5.69
CA GLU A 75 21.65 -12.17 5.29
C GLU A 75 20.49 -12.15 6.29
N LYS A 76 20.16 -10.97 6.82
CA LYS A 76 19.01 -10.78 7.71
C LYS A 76 17.74 -10.53 6.88
N PRO A 77 16.65 -11.25 7.18
CA PRO A 77 15.37 -11.00 6.53
C PRO A 77 14.72 -9.71 7.04
N TYR A 78 13.86 -9.16 6.21
CA TYR A 78 13.00 -8.02 6.53
C TYR A 78 11.58 -8.51 6.81
N ARG A 79 10.88 -7.76 7.64
CA ARG A 79 9.46 -7.97 7.94
C ARG A 79 8.76 -6.61 7.93
N ALA A 80 7.51 -6.55 7.49
CA ALA A 80 6.68 -5.36 7.64
C ALA A 80 6.42 -5.07 9.13
N VAL A 81 6.44 -3.79 9.51
CA VAL A 81 6.12 -3.36 10.90
C VAL A 81 4.63 -3.52 11.17
N ALA A 82 3.78 -3.37 10.14
CA ALA A 82 2.34 -3.53 10.25
C ALA A 82 1.75 -4.15 8.98
N ARG A 83 0.60 -4.83 9.14
CA ARG A 83 -0.18 -5.42 8.04
C ARG A 83 -0.79 -4.33 7.17
N HIS A 84 -1.36 -3.31 7.79
CA HIS A 84 -2.01 -2.19 7.12
C HIS A 84 -1.33 -0.87 7.46
N VAL A 85 -1.41 0.06 6.50
CA VAL A 85 -0.87 1.40 6.65
C VAL A 85 -1.99 2.41 6.39
N ARG A 86 -2.20 3.34 7.32
CA ARG A 86 -3.11 4.47 7.16
C ARG A 86 -2.33 5.77 7.22
N VAL A 87 -2.58 6.67 6.28
CA VAL A 87 -1.96 8.00 6.32
C VAL A 87 -2.84 8.95 7.15
N ALA A 88 -2.21 9.67 8.08
CA ALA A 88 -2.91 10.69 8.87
C ALA A 88 -3.51 11.75 7.94
N PRO A 89 -4.77 12.18 8.18
CA PRO A 89 -5.48 13.14 7.31
C PRO A 89 -4.71 14.44 7.10
N GLU A 90 -4.00 14.91 8.12
CA GLU A 90 -3.21 16.14 8.08
C GLU A 90 -2.07 16.06 7.07
N LEU A 91 -1.42 14.89 6.96
CA LEU A 91 -0.38 14.66 5.96
C LEU A 91 -0.95 14.55 4.55
N MET A 92 -2.15 14.01 4.42
CA MET A 92 -2.81 13.88 3.12
C MET A 92 -3.15 15.24 2.51
N ALA A 93 -3.33 16.29 3.32
CA ALA A 93 -3.56 17.66 2.86
C ALA A 93 -2.27 18.36 2.38
N THR A 94 -1.11 17.79 2.63
CA THR A 94 0.18 18.39 2.26
C THR A 94 0.66 17.94 0.88
N GLY A 95 1.52 18.75 0.25
CA GLY A 95 2.19 18.38 -1.01
C GLY A 95 3.04 17.11 -0.90
N ALA A 96 3.47 16.73 0.31
CA ALA A 96 4.22 15.49 0.56
C ALA A 96 3.42 14.21 0.20
N ALA A 97 2.08 14.30 0.14
CA ALA A 97 1.24 13.18 -0.27
C ALA A 97 1.18 12.96 -1.79
N ASN A 98 1.65 13.90 -2.61
CA ASN A 98 1.51 13.81 -4.06
C ASN A 98 2.23 12.59 -4.65
N ASP A 99 3.46 12.32 -4.21
CA ASP A 99 4.23 11.16 -4.68
C ASP A 99 3.57 9.84 -4.28
N ALA A 100 3.05 9.75 -3.05
CA ALA A 100 2.34 8.57 -2.58
C ALA A 100 1.05 8.32 -3.38
N ARG A 101 0.27 9.37 -3.65
CA ARG A 101 -0.93 9.30 -4.50
C ARG A 101 -0.58 8.89 -5.92
N ALA A 102 0.47 9.49 -6.51
CA ALA A 102 0.94 9.14 -7.85
C ALA A 102 1.35 7.66 -7.92
N ALA A 103 2.06 7.15 -6.92
CA ALA A 103 2.45 5.75 -6.85
C ALA A 103 1.25 4.80 -6.76
N MET A 104 0.21 5.14 -5.96
CA MET A 104 -1.02 4.36 -5.88
C MET A 104 -1.79 4.34 -7.21
N LEU A 105 -1.89 5.48 -7.90
CA LEU A 105 -2.53 5.57 -9.22
C LEU A 105 -1.76 4.77 -10.28
N ASP A 106 -0.43 4.81 -10.21
CA ASP A 106 0.42 4.02 -11.12
C ASP A 106 0.23 2.52 -10.90
N GLN A 107 0.07 2.07 -9.66
CA GLN A 107 -0.27 0.68 -9.33
C GLN A 107 -1.62 0.25 -9.93
N VAL A 108 -2.65 1.09 -9.82
CA VAL A 108 -3.96 0.83 -10.45
C VAL A 108 -3.83 0.73 -11.96
N ARG A 109 -3.04 1.63 -12.57
CA ARG A 109 -2.79 1.61 -14.01
C ARG A 109 -2.05 0.35 -14.46
N GLN A 110 -1.06 -0.10 -13.68
CA GLN A 110 -0.36 -1.35 -13.95
C GLN A 110 -1.31 -2.57 -13.83
N GLY A 111 -2.10 -2.63 -12.79
CA GLY A 111 -3.11 -3.67 -12.61
C GLY A 111 -4.15 -3.68 -13.76
N TRP A 112 -4.56 -2.51 -14.24
CA TRP A 112 -5.39 -2.42 -15.45
C TRP A 112 -4.70 -3.04 -16.67
N ALA A 113 -3.46 -2.65 -16.94
CA ALA A 113 -2.73 -3.14 -18.12
C ALA A 113 -2.52 -4.66 -18.10
N GLU A 114 -2.33 -5.24 -16.92
CA GLU A 114 -2.07 -6.67 -16.74
C GLU A 114 -3.34 -7.52 -16.72
N PHE A 115 -4.38 -7.05 -16.02
CA PHE A 115 -5.54 -7.90 -15.69
C PHE A 115 -6.86 -7.53 -16.38
N ALA A 116 -6.93 -6.43 -17.14
CA ALA A 116 -8.18 -6.02 -17.80
C ALA A 116 -8.69 -7.05 -18.82
N SER A 117 -7.77 -7.67 -19.57
CA SER A 117 -8.11 -8.67 -20.59
C SER A 117 -8.55 -10.02 -20.00
N THR A 118 -8.19 -10.32 -18.75
CA THR A 118 -8.55 -11.56 -18.06
C THR A 118 -9.92 -11.47 -17.36
N GLY A 119 -10.51 -10.26 -17.29
CA GLY A 119 -11.73 -9.99 -16.55
C GLY A 119 -11.59 -10.05 -15.02
N THR A 120 -10.36 -10.13 -14.51
CA THR A 120 -10.06 -10.12 -13.08
C THR A 120 -9.89 -8.70 -12.53
N PHE A 121 -9.56 -7.72 -13.37
CA PHE A 121 -9.61 -6.31 -12.98
C PHE A 121 -11.05 -5.83 -12.90
N ARG A 122 -11.47 -5.35 -11.74
CA ARG A 122 -12.81 -4.81 -11.52
C ARG A 122 -12.74 -3.34 -11.17
N SER A 123 -13.64 -2.55 -11.74
CA SER A 123 -13.75 -1.12 -11.44
C SER A 123 -15.21 -0.73 -11.32
N ALA A 124 -15.52 0.24 -10.47
CA ALA A 124 -16.83 0.85 -10.35
C ALA A 124 -16.66 2.37 -10.21
N GLN A 125 -17.56 3.11 -10.84
CA GLN A 125 -17.66 4.55 -10.69
C GLN A 125 -19.08 4.92 -10.28
N LEU A 126 -19.20 5.63 -9.17
CA LEU A 126 -20.47 6.08 -8.62
C LEU A 126 -20.50 7.61 -8.56
N ASN A 127 -21.63 8.18 -8.98
CA ASN A 127 -21.89 9.61 -8.78
C ASN A 127 -22.97 9.73 -7.70
N VAL A 128 -22.57 10.08 -6.48
CA VAL A 128 -23.41 10.14 -5.30
C VAL A 128 -23.23 11.45 -4.55
N ARG A 129 -24.24 11.85 -3.79
CA ARG A 129 -24.19 13.02 -2.92
C ARG A 129 -24.07 12.57 -1.48
N LEU A 130 -22.85 12.62 -0.95
CA LEU A 130 -22.50 12.23 0.41
C LEU A 130 -21.66 13.34 1.07
N ASP A 131 -21.83 13.50 2.36
CA ASP A 131 -20.90 14.33 3.12
C ASP A 131 -19.57 13.58 3.39
N PRO A 132 -18.48 14.29 3.71
CA PRO A 132 -17.18 13.66 3.98
C PRO A 132 -17.19 12.65 5.12
N GLY A 133 -18.10 12.78 6.09
CA GLY A 133 -18.26 11.83 7.19
C GLY A 133 -18.82 10.51 6.71
N GLN A 134 -19.86 10.55 5.86
CA GLN A 134 -20.45 9.37 5.24
C GLN A 134 -19.46 8.62 4.35
N VAL A 135 -18.64 9.34 3.59
CA VAL A 135 -17.59 8.71 2.77
C VAL A 135 -16.57 7.97 3.66
N ARG A 136 -16.09 8.61 4.74
CA ARG A 136 -15.16 7.95 5.69
C ARG A 136 -15.77 6.71 6.32
N GLU A 137 -17.06 6.76 6.66
CA GLU A 137 -17.78 5.64 7.25
C GLU A 137 -17.89 4.47 6.28
N LEU A 138 -18.20 4.71 5.00
CA LEU A 138 -18.21 3.68 3.96
C LEU A 138 -16.84 3.01 3.79
N PHE A 139 -15.76 3.78 3.78
CA PHE A 139 -14.41 3.21 3.73
C PHE A 139 -14.11 2.34 4.96
N ARG A 140 -14.49 2.79 6.17
CA ARG A 140 -14.30 2.02 7.39
C ARG A 140 -15.06 0.69 7.34
N GLN A 141 -16.34 0.72 7.00
CA GLN A 141 -17.18 -0.49 6.89
C GLN A 141 -16.64 -1.47 5.85
N PHE A 142 -16.15 -0.95 4.71
CA PHE A 142 -15.54 -1.81 3.70
C PHE A 142 -14.29 -2.51 4.23
N VAL A 143 -13.38 -1.78 4.90
CA VAL A 143 -12.15 -2.38 5.47
C VAL A 143 -12.50 -3.46 6.50
N GLU A 144 -13.48 -3.21 7.38
CA GLU A 144 -13.94 -4.18 8.37
C GLU A 144 -14.52 -5.43 7.71
N GLN A 145 -15.40 -5.26 6.71
CA GLN A 145 -15.97 -6.39 5.98
C GLN A 145 -14.91 -7.18 5.20
N ALA A 146 -13.94 -6.49 4.59
CA ALA A 146 -12.86 -7.15 3.88
C ALA A 146 -12.01 -8.01 4.83
N ALA A 147 -11.70 -7.50 6.03
CA ALA A 147 -10.96 -8.25 7.05
C ALA A 147 -11.75 -9.49 7.56
N GLU A 148 -13.08 -9.39 7.70
CA GLU A 148 -13.92 -10.54 8.07
C GLU A 148 -14.00 -11.63 6.98
N LEU A 149 -13.84 -11.24 5.72
CA LEU A 149 -13.91 -12.13 4.55
C LEU A 149 -12.53 -12.66 4.12
N GLU A 150 -11.45 -12.19 4.77
CA GLU A 150 -10.10 -12.61 4.44
C GLU A 150 -9.93 -14.13 4.59
N ASP A 151 -9.41 -14.76 3.55
CA ASP A 151 -9.10 -16.20 3.51
C ASP A 151 -7.69 -16.37 2.97
N GLU A 152 -6.75 -16.68 3.85
CA GLU A 152 -5.32 -16.85 3.54
C GLU A 152 -5.03 -17.96 2.52
N SER A 153 -5.99 -18.85 2.26
CA SER A 153 -5.87 -19.87 1.21
C SER A 153 -6.09 -19.35 -0.21
N LYS A 154 -6.53 -18.10 -0.36
CA LYS A 154 -6.80 -17.44 -1.65
C LYS A 154 -5.63 -16.58 -2.09
N ASP A 155 -5.58 -16.34 -3.40
CA ASP A 155 -4.64 -15.37 -3.96
C ASP A 155 -4.94 -13.96 -3.45
N PRO A 156 -3.92 -13.17 -3.08
CA PRO A 156 -4.12 -11.83 -2.54
C PRO A 156 -4.71 -10.88 -3.59
N LEU A 157 -5.64 -10.03 -3.16
CA LEU A 157 -6.22 -8.97 -3.99
C LEU A 157 -5.80 -7.60 -3.48
N LEU A 158 -5.34 -6.74 -4.37
CA LEU A 158 -5.13 -5.32 -4.07
C LEU A 158 -6.39 -4.54 -4.40
N ILE A 159 -6.99 -3.90 -3.40
CA ILE A 159 -8.19 -3.07 -3.56
C ILE A 159 -7.82 -1.63 -3.24
N THR A 160 -8.08 -0.72 -4.18
CA THR A 160 -7.78 0.70 -4.02
C THR A 160 -9.05 1.53 -4.20
N PHE A 161 -9.32 2.42 -3.25
CA PHE A 161 -10.45 3.35 -3.29
C PHE A 161 -9.98 4.78 -3.49
N PHE A 162 -10.66 5.50 -4.35
CA PHE A 162 -10.51 6.93 -4.52
C PHE A 162 -11.89 7.60 -4.46
N SER A 163 -11.95 8.74 -3.79
CA SER A 163 -13.11 9.64 -3.85
C SER A 163 -12.62 11.07 -4.05
N HIS A 164 -13.32 11.82 -4.86
CA HIS A 164 -13.04 13.23 -5.10
C HIS A 164 -14.34 13.99 -5.44
N PRO A 165 -14.38 15.31 -5.23
CA PRO A 165 -15.50 16.12 -5.69
C PRO A 165 -15.71 15.97 -7.21
N HIS A 166 -16.96 16.00 -7.64
CA HIS A 166 -17.25 16.01 -9.08
C HIS A 166 -16.71 17.30 -9.71
N PRO A 167 -16.03 17.26 -10.87
CA PRO A 167 -15.40 18.44 -11.48
C PRO A 167 -16.32 19.67 -11.66
N THR A 168 -17.62 19.44 -11.92
CA THR A 168 -18.61 20.51 -12.08
C THR A 168 -18.96 21.25 -10.78
N VAL A 169 -18.53 20.76 -9.61
CA VAL A 169 -18.80 21.39 -8.30
C VAL A 169 -17.66 22.33 -7.89
N SER A 170 -16.48 22.22 -8.51
CA SER A 170 -15.29 23.02 -8.17
C SER A 170 -15.30 24.46 -8.71
N GLU A 171 -16.24 24.83 -9.57
CA GLU A 171 -16.31 26.19 -10.15
C GLU A 171 -17.17 27.18 -9.35
N ALA A 172 -17.75 26.76 -8.22
CA ALA A 172 -18.71 27.55 -7.45
C ALA A 172 -18.24 27.94 -6.03
N ALA A 173 -16.92 27.90 -5.74
CA ALA A 173 -16.37 28.30 -4.46
C ALA A 173 -15.33 29.41 -4.58
#